data_d9c438af9c404b2537a41f3f9182c2e6
#
_entry.id   d9c438af9c404b2537a41f3f9182c2e6
#
_cell.length_a   1.000
_cell.length_b   1.000
_cell.length_c   1.000
_cell.angle_alpha   90.00
_cell.angle_beta   90.00
_cell.angle_gamma   90.00
#
_symmetry.space_group_name_H-M   'P 1'
#
loop_
_entity.id
_entity.type
_entity.pdbx_description
1 polymer ?
#
loop_
_entity_poly.entity_id
_entity_poly.type
_entity_poly.pdbx_seq_one_letter_code
_entity_poly.pdbx_strand_id
1 'polypeptide(L)'
;YDRLHSVAKTMNSTATEAVTGDPTRYQSTTATDADYIGDNFGFVEVGGTALAATAHNWTTCLYDDQGNASSTLPSLTGNSGAIVDRLDHPVQQWFAPLASGDVGIRAWTQMQCSAAVATGLINFVVGHPLGFMSFPVINSILPFDWLTNRDQAPRIFDDACLAFLEPLKPATTATTYTGRFQMTGAAA
;
A
#
# COMPACT_ATOMS: atom_id res chain seq x y z
N TYR A 1 5.69 7.04 1.46
CA TYR A 1 5.69 6.15 0.30
C TYR A 1 5.21 6.89 -0.94
N ASP A 2 5.61 6.42 -2.09
CA ASP A 2 4.98 6.80 -3.36
C ASP A 2 3.82 5.83 -3.64
N ARG A 3 2.61 6.37 -3.84
CA ARG A 3 1.42 5.60 -4.22
C ARG A 3 1.43 5.37 -5.72
N LEU A 4 1.86 4.18 -6.12
CA LEU A 4 2.08 3.85 -7.52
C LEU A 4 0.77 3.62 -8.27
N HIS A 5 -0.14 2.90 -7.64
CA HIS A 5 -1.39 2.49 -8.25
C HIS A 5 -2.48 2.30 -7.21
N SER A 6 -3.72 2.53 -7.62
CA SER A 6 -4.89 2.33 -6.78
C SER A 6 -6.10 2.00 -7.62
N VAL A 7 -6.74 0.87 -7.36
CA VAL A 7 -7.98 0.47 -8.02
C VAL A 7 -9.11 0.38 -7.02
N ALA A 8 -10.16 1.13 -7.27
CA ALA A 8 -11.35 1.14 -6.44
C ALA A 8 -12.30 -0.01 -6.81
N LYS A 9 -12.82 -0.68 -5.80
CA LYS A 9 -13.81 -1.75 -5.94
C LYS A 9 -14.92 -1.61 -4.90
N THR A 10 -16.15 -2.02 -5.26
CA THR A 10 -17.25 -2.15 -4.31
C THR A 10 -17.28 -3.55 -3.75
N MET A 11 -17.60 -3.68 -2.45
CA MET A 11 -17.61 -4.98 -1.75
C MET A 11 -19.00 -5.63 -1.72
N ASN A 12 -19.70 -5.63 -2.82
CA ASN A 12 -21.09 -6.14 -2.90
C ASN A 12 -21.20 -7.58 -3.46
N SER A 13 -20.07 -8.25 -3.65
CA SER A 13 -20.01 -9.57 -4.28
C SER A 13 -18.96 -10.45 -3.61
N THR A 14 -19.19 -11.76 -3.66
CA THR A 14 -18.20 -12.81 -3.34
C THR A 14 -17.55 -13.40 -4.59
N ALA A 15 -17.92 -12.89 -5.75
CA ALA A 15 -17.31 -13.34 -7.00
C ALA A 15 -15.87 -12.84 -7.11
N THR A 16 -15.08 -13.57 -7.85
CA THR A 16 -13.76 -13.14 -8.28
C THR A 16 -13.90 -11.97 -9.24
N GLU A 17 -13.16 -10.89 -8.97
CA GLU A 17 -13.12 -9.71 -9.82
C GLU A 17 -11.70 -9.41 -10.27
N ALA A 18 -11.55 -9.01 -11.52
CA ALA A 18 -10.27 -8.56 -12.04
C ALA A 18 -9.91 -7.18 -11.46
N VAL A 19 -8.66 -7.02 -11.08
CA VAL A 19 -8.03 -5.74 -10.77
C VAL A 19 -7.10 -5.41 -11.93
N THR A 20 -7.24 -4.23 -12.50
CA THR A 20 -6.49 -3.82 -13.69
C THR A 20 -5.61 -2.63 -13.38
N GLY A 21 -4.46 -2.60 -13.96
CA GLY A 21 -3.48 -1.53 -13.87
C GLY A 21 -2.11 -2.08 -13.50
N ASP A 22 -1.10 -1.62 -14.21
CA ASP A 22 0.29 -2.00 -14.01
C ASP A 22 1.09 -0.70 -13.82
N PRO A 23 1.47 -0.36 -12.57
CA PRO A 23 2.31 0.79 -12.34
C PRO A 23 3.68 0.58 -12.99
N THR A 24 4.25 1.65 -13.52
CA THR A 24 5.52 1.59 -14.25
C THR A 24 6.72 2.07 -13.45
N ARG A 25 6.49 2.81 -12.37
CA ARG A 25 7.57 3.30 -11.50
C ARG A 25 8.07 2.22 -10.56
N TYR A 26 9.35 2.24 -10.23
CA TYR A 26 10.03 1.30 -9.34
C TYR A 26 9.80 -0.17 -9.73
N GLN A 27 9.74 -0.40 -11.03
CA GLN A 27 9.60 -1.72 -11.61
C GLN A 27 10.63 -1.90 -12.70
N SER A 28 11.61 -2.75 -12.46
CA SER A 28 12.54 -3.09 -13.52
C SER A 28 11.93 -4.14 -14.44
N THR A 29 12.01 -3.89 -15.73
CA THR A 29 11.70 -4.88 -16.76
C THR A 29 12.96 -5.56 -17.29
N THR A 30 14.14 -5.11 -16.85
CA THR A 30 15.44 -5.61 -17.32
C THR A 30 16.37 -5.84 -16.14
N ALA A 31 17.20 -6.87 -16.21
CA ALA A 31 18.19 -7.21 -15.18
C ALA A 31 19.25 -6.11 -14.95
N THR A 32 19.25 -5.06 -15.75
CA THR A 32 20.17 -3.92 -15.62
C THR A 32 19.67 -2.82 -14.69
N ASP A 33 18.38 -2.81 -14.36
CA ASP A 33 17.77 -1.87 -13.40
C ASP A 33 17.61 -2.53 -12.02
N ALA A 34 18.69 -3.13 -11.53
CA ALA A 34 18.70 -3.86 -10.25
C ALA A 34 18.25 -3.02 -9.05
N ASP A 35 18.28 -1.70 -9.17
CA ASP A 35 17.97 -0.76 -8.07
C ASP A 35 16.48 -0.73 -7.69
N TYR A 36 15.60 -1.37 -8.47
CA TYR A 36 14.15 -1.27 -8.27
C TYR A 36 13.40 -2.60 -8.41
N ILE A 37 14.09 -3.72 -8.27
CA ILE A 37 13.46 -5.04 -8.27
C ILE A 37 13.01 -5.37 -6.85
N GLY A 38 11.69 -5.43 -6.65
CA GLY A 38 11.11 -5.73 -5.36
C GLY A 38 10.79 -4.47 -4.55
N ASP A 39 10.61 -4.65 -3.24
CA ASP A 39 10.33 -3.64 -2.22
C ASP A 39 8.98 -2.91 -2.33
N ASN A 40 8.26 -2.99 -3.44
CA ASN A 40 6.90 -2.48 -3.51
C ASN A 40 5.98 -3.31 -2.62
N PHE A 41 5.11 -2.65 -1.87
CA PHE A 41 4.16 -3.30 -0.98
C PHE A 41 2.73 -3.04 -1.44
N GLY A 42 1.87 -4.02 -1.19
CA GLY A 42 0.44 -3.91 -1.45
C GLY A 42 -0.34 -3.76 -0.15
N PHE A 43 -1.45 -3.05 -0.20
CA PHE A 43 -2.40 -3.00 0.91
C PHE A 43 -3.83 -2.73 0.40
N VAL A 44 -4.79 -3.01 1.26
CA VAL A 44 -6.20 -2.73 1.02
C VAL A 44 -6.64 -1.65 1.99
N GLU A 45 -7.19 -0.57 1.48
CA GLU A 45 -7.74 0.52 2.28
C GLU A 45 -9.21 0.74 1.98
N VAL A 46 -9.93 1.29 2.95
CA VAL A 46 -11.31 1.71 2.76
C VAL A 46 -11.32 3.06 2.06
N GLY A 47 -11.93 3.11 0.88
CA GLY A 47 -12.05 4.31 0.05
C GLY A 47 -13.19 5.24 0.49
N GLY A 48 -13.96 5.77 -0.48
CA GLY A 48 -14.96 6.80 -0.24
C GLY A 48 -16.19 6.40 0.58
N THR A 49 -16.40 5.10 0.85
CA THR A 49 -17.55 4.61 1.62
C THR A 49 -17.10 3.60 2.66
N ALA A 50 -17.45 3.84 3.93
CA ALA A 50 -17.13 2.95 5.04
C ALA A 50 -17.75 1.55 4.87
N LEU A 51 -17.07 0.54 5.39
CA LEU A 51 -17.54 -0.84 5.35
C LEU A 51 -18.67 -1.06 6.35
N ALA A 52 -19.68 -1.83 5.95
CA ALA A 52 -20.62 -2.40 6.89
C ALA A 52 -19.92 -3.39 7.84
N ALA A 53 -20.52 -3.62 9.01
CA ALA A 53 -19.97 -4.50 10.04
C ALA A 53 -20.16 -5.99 9.68
N THR A 54 -19.69 -6.39 8.51
CA THR A 54 -19.72 -7.76 8.02
C THR A 54 -18.33 -8.35 8.10
N ALA A 55 -18.17 -9.44 8.83
CA ALA A 55 -16.92 -10.18 8.91
C ALA A 55 -16.56 -10.74 7.53
N HIS A 56 -15.34 -10.53 7.09
CA HIS A 56 -14.86 -10.96 5.78
C HIS A 56 -13.36 -11.23 5.79
N ASN A 57 -12.92 -11.97 4.78
CA ASN A 57 -11.52 -12.24 4.50
C ASN A 57 -11.28 -12.03 3.00
N TRP A 58 -10.08 -11.64 2.65
CA TRP A 58 -9.56 -11.65 1.30
C TRP A 58 -8.99 -13.03 1.03
N THR A 59 -9.64 -13.82 0.15
CA THR A 59 -9.38 -15.27 0.06
C THR A 59 -8.58 -15.68 -1.15
N THR A 60 -8.91 -15.17 -2.31
CA THR A 60 -8.25 -15.53 -3.58
C THR A 60 -7.85 -14.26 -4.31
N CYS A 61 -6.92 -13.53 -3.73
CA CYS A 61 -6.33 -12.38 -4.38
C CYS A 61 -5.06 -12.80 -5.12
N LEU A 62 -4.93 -12.37 -6.35
CA LEU A 62 -3.74 -12.59 -7.16
C LEU A 62 -3.01 -11.27 -7.38
N TYR A 63 -1.73 -11.36 -7.49
CA TYR A 63 -0.84 -10.25 -7.81
C TYR A 63 0.30 -10.75 -8.71
N ASP A 64 0.90 -9.84 -9.42
CA ASP A 64 2.17 -10.09 -10.09
C ASP A 64 3.30 -9.73 -9.14
N ASP A 65 4.25 -10.64 -8.98
CA ASP A 65 5.41 -10.48 -8.12
C ASP A 65 6.47 -9.55 -8.74
N GLN A 66 7.60 -9.37 -8.08
CA GLN A 66 8.74 -8.58 -8.56
C GLN A 66 9.31 -9.08 -9.90
N GLY A 67 9.12 -10.34 -10.23
CA GLY A 67 9.54 -10.98 -11.48
C GLY A 67 8.48 -10.96 -12.57
N ASN A 68 7.32 -10.34 -12.32
CA ASN A 68 6.16 -10.36 -13.21
C ASN A 68 5.53 -11.75 -13.38
N ALA A 69 5.67 -12.61 -12.38
CA ALA A 69 4.98 -13.89 -12.32
C ALA A 69 3.73 -13.76 -11.43
N SER A 70 2.66 -14.45 -11.80
CA SER A 70 1.42 -14.42 -11.02
C SER A 70 1.57 -15.26 -9.75
N SER A 71 1.30 -14.63 -8.62
CA SER A 71 1.31 -15.24 -7.29
C SER A 71 -0.02 -15.09 -6.58
N THR A 72 -0.29 -15.99 -5.64
CA THR A 72 -1.50 -15.96 -4.82
C THR A 72 -1.20 -15.37 -3.46
N LEU A 73 -1.96 -14.34 -3.09
CA LEU A 73 -1.87 -13.75 -1.75
C LEU A 73 -2.30 -14.79 -0.70
N PRO A 74 -1.54 -14.99 0.38
CA PRO A 74 -2.06 -15.68 1.56
C PRO A 74 -3.35 -15.03 2.07
N SER A 75 -4.28 -15.82 2.59
CA SER A 75 -5.55 -15.28 3.09
C SER A 75 -5.32 -14.18 4.12
N LEU A 76 -5.99 -13.06 3.93
CA LEU A 76 -5.89 -11.88 4.78
C LEU A 76 -7.24 -11.59 5.43
N THR A 77 -7.26 -11.45 6.75
CA THR A 77 -8.48 -11.06 7.47
C THR A 77 -8.80 -9.60 7.22
N GLY A 78 -10.03 -9.32 6.84
CA GLY A 78 -10.52 -7.95 6.69
C GLY A 78 -10.88 -7.29 8.03
N ASN A 79 -10.98 -5.98 8.03
CA ASN A 79 -11.35 -5.18 9.20
C ASN A 79 -12.82 -4.76 9.10
N SER A 80 -13.70 -5.59 9.65
CA SER A 80 -15.15 -5.39 9.65
C SER A 80 -15.55 -4.02 10.25
N GLY A 81 -16.36 -3.27 9.52
CA GLY A 81 -16.80 -1.95 9.95
C GLY A 81 -15.73 -0.85 9.86
N ALA A 82 -14.67 -1.07 9.10
CA ALA A 82 -13.64 -0.07 8.92
C ALA A 82 -14.19 1.20 8.25
N ILE A 83 -13.79 2.34 8.78
CA ILE A 83 -14.17 3.66 8.24
C ILE A 83 -13.23 4.08 7.10
N VAL A 84 -13.63 5.10 6.36
CA VAL A 84 -12.83 5.69 5.28
C VAL A 84 -11.43 6.05 5.74
N ASP A 85 -10.46 5.89 4.86
CA ASP A 85 -9.02 6.13 5.08
C ASP A 85 -8.38 5.22 6.15
N ARG A 86 -8.94 4.02 6.33
CA ARG A 86 -8.36 2.96 7.17
C ARG A 86 -7.96 1.76 6.34
N LEU A 87 -6.97 1.05 6.83
CA LEU A 87 -6.60 -0.24 6.25
C LEU A 87 -7.72 -1.26 6.52
N ASP A 88 -8.01 -2.05 5.51
CA ASP A 88 -8.87 -3.23 5.63
C ASP A 88 -8.04 -4.47 6.00
N HIS A 89 -7.19 -4.31 7.00
CA HIS A 89 -6.30 -5.32 7.56
C HIS A 89 -6.34 -5.26 9.09
N PRO A 90 -5.88 -6.32 9.80
CA PRO A 90 -5.66 -6.25 11.24
C PRO A 90 -4.65 -5.14 11.61
N VAL A 91 -4.85 -4.53 12.77
CA VAL A 91 -4.13 -3.34 13.25
C VAL A 91 -2.60 -3.45 13.21
N GLN A 92 -2.06 -4.65 13.28
CA GLN A 92 -0.61 -4.89 13.30
C GLN A 92 -0.03 -5.22 11.92
N GLN A 93 -0.86 -5.31 10.91
CA GLN A 93 -0.46 -5.70 9.57
C GLN A 93 -0.78 -4.55 8.60
N TRP A 94 0.19 -3.74 8.28
CA TRP A 94 0.01 -2.55 7.44
C TRP A 94 0.18 -2.82 5.94
N PHE A 95 0.61 -4.02 5.57
CA PHE A 95 0.76 -4.46 4.19
C PHE A 95 0.21 -5.88 4.01
N ALA A 96 -0.17 -6.21 2.80
CA ALA A 96 -0.62 -7.55 2.45
C ALA A 96 0.56 -8.54 2.47
N PRO A 97 0.41 -9.71 3.11
CA PRO A 97 1.47 -10.71 3.12
C PRO A 97 1.68 -11.25 1.71
N LEU A 98 2.92 -11.35 1.27
CA LEU A 98 3.26 -11.96 -0.01
C LEU A 98 3.46 -13.48 0.14
N ALA A 99 3.39 -14.20 -0.95
CA ALA A 99 3.73 -15.61 -0.99
C ALA A 99 5.22 -15.83 -0.65
N SER A 100 5.54 -17.04 -0.20
CA SER A 100 6.91 -17.36 0.20
C SER A 100 7.87 -17.26 -0.98
N GLY A 101 8.91 -16.45 -0.83
CA GLY A 101 9.92 -16.19 -1.85
C GLY A 101 9.71 -14.87 -2.60
N ASP A 102 8.53 -14.26 -2.52
CA ASP A 102 8.29 -12.98 -3.15
C ASP A 102 8.80 -11.84 -2.25
N VAL A 103 9.41 -10.85 -2.86
CA VAL A 103 10.04 -9.70 -2.19
C VAL A 103 9.36 -8.37 -2.56
N GLY A 104 8.35 -8.40 -3.41
CA GLY A 104 7.60 -7.22 -3.80
C GLY A 104 6.38 -7.55 -4.65
N ILE A 105 5.45 -6.63 -4.71
CA ILE A 105 4.27 -6.68 -5.56
C ILE A 105 4.42 -5.69 -6.71
N ARG A 106 4.17 -6.15 -7.93
CA ARG A 106 4.14 -5.31 -9.12
C ARG A 106 2.77 -4.73 -9.37
N ALA A 107 1.77 -5.58 -9.40
CA ALA A 107 0.38 -5.19 -9.65
C ALA A 107 -0.57 -6.13 -8.94
N TRP A 108 -1.74 -5.64 -8.54
CA TRP A 108 -2.87 -6.48 -8.21
C TRP A 108 -3.56 -6.91 -9.50
N THR A 109 -3.90 -8.19 -9.63
CA THR A 109 -4.55 -8.73 -10.84
C THR A 109 -5.94 -9.28 -10.59
N GLN A 110 -6.20 -9.74 -9.36
CA GLN A 110 -7.49 -10.30 -8.98
C GLN A 110 -7.78 -10.08 -7.50
N MET A 111 -9.06 -9.93 -7.20
CA MET A 111 -9.55 -9.93 -5.82
C MET A 111 -10.73 -10.87 -5.63
N GLN A 112 -10.88 -11.42 -4.42
CA GLN A 112 -12.07 -12.12 -3.99
C GLN A 112 -12.27 -11.92 -2.50
N CYS A 113 -13.47 -11.52 -2.11
CA CYS A 113 -13.87 -11.40 -0.70
C CYS A 113 -14.74 -12.58 -0.30
N SER A 114 -14.59 -13.10 0.92
CA SER A 114 -15.37 -14.23 1.46
C SER A 114 -16.83 -13.90 1.72
N ALA A 115 -17.18 -12.62 1.83
CA ALA A 115 -18.55 -12.18 2.10
C ALA A 115 -18.87 -10.91 1.30
N ALA A 116 -20.12 -10.79 0.85
CA ALA A 116 -20.62 -9.51 0.32
C ALA A 116 -20.84 -8.55 1.51
N VAL A 117 -20.13 -7.43 1.51
CA VAL A 117 -20.32 -6.37 2.47
C VAL A 117 -21.34 -5.40 1.90
N ALA A 118 -22.45 -5.16 2.62
CA ALA A 118 -23.61 -4.44 2.09
C ALA A 118 -23.28 -3.00 1.64
N THR A 119 -22.30 -2.36 2.30
CA THR A 119 -21.74 -1.08 1.89
C THR A 119 -20.23 -1.15 1.99
N GLY A 120 -19.55 -0.44 1.14
CA GLY A 120 -18.11 -0.33 1.19
C GLY A 120 -17.50 -0.06 -0.17
N LEU A 121 -16.54 0.81 -0.18
CA LEU A 121 -15.63 1.03 -1.27
C LEU A 121 -14.22 0.79 -0.75
N ILE A 122 -13.47 -0.03 -1.45
CA ILE A 122 -12.09 -0.35 -1.11
C ILE A 122 -11.16 0.02 -2.25
N ASN A 123 -9.93 0.30 -1.91
CA ASN A 123 -8.86 0.50 -2.86
C ASN A 123 -7.80 -0.58 -2.66
N PHE A 124 -7.46 -1.27 -3.73
CA PHE A 124 -6.26 -2.08 -3.83
C PHE A 124 -5.11 -1.18 -4.25
N VAL A 125 -4.14 -1.04 -3.38
CA VAL A 125 -3.05 -0.07 -3.54
C VAL A 125 -1.73 -0.80 -3.68
N VAL A 126 -0.88 -0.29 -4.56
CA VAL A 126 0.55 -0.62 -4.64
C VAL A 126 1.33 0.64 -4.29
N GLY A 127 2.30 0.52 -3.39
CA GLY A 127 3.13 1.62 -2.94
C GLY A 127 4.61 1.23 -2.91
N HIS A 128 5.48 2.23 -3.11
CA HIS A 128 6.92 2.08 -2.93
C HIS A 128 7.37 2.78 -1.65
N PRO A 129 8.09 2.09 -0.74
CA PRO A 129 8.52 2.69 0.50
C PRO A 129 9.66 3.67 0.27
N LEU A 130 9.47 4.92 0.65
CA LEU A 130 10.51 5.95 0.57
C LEU A 130 11.23 6.15 1.90
N GLY A 131 10.58 5.87 3.00
CA GLY A 131 11.18 5.97 4.32
C GLY A 131 10.19 5.68 5.44
N PHE A 132 10.73 5.41 6.62
CA PHE A 132 9.97 5.19 7.83
C PHE A 132 10.36 6.23 8.87
N MET A 133 9.36 6.79 9.53
CA MET A 133 9.55 7.72 10.63
C MET A 133 8.80 7.22 11.86
N SER A 134 9.45 7.23 13.00
CA SER A 134 8.82 6.92 14.28
C SER A 134 8.58 8.20 15.07
N PHE A 135 7.34 8.50 15.42
CA PHE A 135 6.98 9.65 16.24
C PHE A 135 6.80 9.21 17.70
N PRO A 136 7.84 9.31 18.53
CA PRO A 136 7.78 8.78 19.90
C PRO A 136 6.91 9.62 20.84
N VAL A 137 6.71 10.90 20.53
CA VAL A 137 5.98 11.84 21.40
C VAL A 137 5.19 12.84 20.56
N ILE A 138 4.02 13.22 21.04
CA ILE A 138 3.20 14.32 20.49
C ILE A 138 4.00 15.63 20.54
N ASN A 139 3.90 16.44 19.49
CA ASN A 139 4.63 17.71 19.33
C ASN A 139 6.15 17.57 19.24
N SER A 140 6.66 16.40 18.88
CA SER A 140 8.08 16.24 18.59
C SER A 140 8.39 16.64 17.14
N ILE A 141 9.57 17.21 16.95
CA ILE A 141 10.16 17.47 15.64
C ILE A 141 11.11 16.32 15.34
N LEU A 142 10.89 15.63 14.23
CA LEU A 142 11.78 14.58 13.76
C LEU A 142 12.39 15.01 12.43
N PRO A 143 13.66 15.39 12.43
CA PRO A 143 14.39 15.52 11.19
C PRO A 143 14.63 14.11 10.63
N PHE A 144 14.26 13.89 9.38
CA PHE A 144 14.60 12.70 8.63
C PHE A 144 15.45 13.11 7.44
N ASP A 145 16.69 12.65 7.44
CA ASP A 145 17.64 12.94 6.38
C ASP A 145 18.07 11.64 5.71
N TRP A 146 17.71 11.48 4.46
CA TRP A 146 18.06 10.29 3.69
C TRP A 146 19.56 10.15 3.47
N LEU A 147 20.28 11.26 3.35
CA LEU A 147 21.73 11.23 3.14
C LEU A 147 22.49 10.72 4.38
N THR A 148 21.94 10.99 5.56
CA THR A 148 22.56 10.54 6.82
C THR A 148 22.09 9.15 7.26
N ASN A 149 20.89 8.76 6.89
CA ASN A 149 20.26 7.51 7.36
C ASN A 149 20.29 6.37 6.37
N ARG A 150 20.66 6.63 5.11
CA ARG A 150 20.77 5.62 4.06
C ARG A 150 21.99 5.93 3.19
N ASP A 151 22.58 4.88 2.62
CA ASP A 151 23.70 5.00 1.68
C ASP A 151 23.31 5.75 0.39
N GLN A 152 22.01 5.78 0.08
CA GLN A 152 21.47 6.49 -1.09
C GLN A 152 20.11 7.11 -0.73
N ALA A 153 19.87 8.33 -1.19
CA ALA A 153 18.55 8.93 -1.16
C ALA A 153 17.63 8.20 -2.14
N PRO A 154 16.37 7.92 -1.77
CA PRO A 154 15.43 7.29 -2.68
C PRO A 154 15.20 8.20 -3.87
N ARG A 155 15.15 7.62 -5.06
CA ARG A 155 14.71 8.33 -6.25
C ARG A 155 13.22 8.62 -6.15
N ILE A 156 12.84 9.85 -6.39
CA ILE A 156 11.44 10.27 -6.50
C ILE A 156 11.22 10.72 -7.94
N PHE A 157 10.22 10.15 -8.58
CA PHE A 157 9.86 10.49 -9.96
C PHE A 157 9.01 11.76 -9.98
N ASP A 158 9.01 12.47 -11.11
CA ASP A 158 8.31 13.76 -11.27
C ASP A 158 6.77 13.62 -11.12
N ASP A 159 6.25 12.43 -11.44
CA ASP A 159 4.83 12.07 -11.32
C ASP A 159 4.50 11.29 -10.03
N ALA A 160 5.41 11.29 -9.04
CA ALA A 160 5.20 10.59 -7.78
C ALA A 160 4.02 11.13 -6.98
N CYS A 161 3.21 10.23 -6.46
CA CYS A 161 2.12 10.52 -5.54
C CYS A 161 2.55 10.23 -4.10
N LEU A 162 3.13 11.22 -3.44
CA LEU A 162 3.65 11.06 -2.09
C LEU A 162 2.54 11.01 -1.05
N ALA A 163 2.54 10.00 -0.22
CA ALA A 163 1.56 9.79 0.82
C ALA A 163 2.19 9.25 2.11
N PHE A 164 1.49 9.47 3.24
CA PHE A 164 1.82 8.87 4.51
C PHE A 164 0.91 7.70 4.81
N LEU A 165 1.48 6.61 5.28
CA LEU A 165 0.76 5.50 5.86
C LEU A 165 1.02 5.48 7.36
N GLU A 166 -0.03 5.63 8.17
CA GLU A 166 0.03 5.56 9.62
C GLU A 166 -0.56 4.24 10.11
N PRO A 167 0.26 3.21 10.38
CA PRO A 167 -0.25 1.86 10.63
C PRO A 167 -0.92 1.68 12.00
N LEU A 168 -0.68 2.54 12.99
CA LEU A 168 -1.07 2.31 14.37
C LEU A 168 -2.01 3.38 14.96
N LYS A 169 -2.75 4.11 14.16
CA LYS A 169 -3.61 5.18 14.65
C LYS A 169 -4.84 4.66 15.41
N PRO A 170 -5.08 5.13 16.65
CA PRO A 170 -6.34 4.88 17.35
C PRO A 170 -7.53 5.48 16.56
N ALA A 171 -8.65 4.77 16.53
CA ALA A 171 -9.80 5.05 15.67
C ALA A 171 -10.47 6.43 15.86
N THR A 172 -10.16 7.17 16.92
CA THR A 172 -10.98 8.28 17.39
C THR A 172 -10.33 9.67 17.34
N THR A 173 -9.06 9.79 17.01
CA THR A 173 -8.35 11.08 17.09
C THR A 173 -7.79 11.49 15.74
N ALA A 174 -8.17 12.68 15.27
CA ALA A 174 -7.51 13.28 14.12
C ALA A 174 -6.07 13.65 14.50
N THR A 175 -5.12 13.17 13.70
CA THR A 175 -3.71 13.53 13.86
C THR A 175 -3.33 14.46 12.71
N THR A 176 -2.74 15.60 13.06
CA THR A 176 -2.23 16.54 12.08
C THR A 176 -0.72 16.43 12.04
N TYR A 177 -0.19 16.19 10.87
CA TYR A 177 1.24 16.23 10.59
C TYR A 177 1.55 17.51 9.83
N THR A 178 2.53 18.25 10.31
CA THR A 178 3.07 19.41 9.60
C THR A 178 4.53 19.15 9.32
N GLY A 179 4.93 19.30 8.08
CA GLY A 179 6.31 19.01 7.68
C GLY A 179 6.77 19.87 6.53
N ARG A 180 8.07 19.94 6.36
CA ARG A 180 8.74 20.50 5.18
C ARG A 180 9.48 19.36 4.49
N PHE A 181 9.22 19.20 3.22
CA PHE A 181 9.93 18.27 2.37
C PHE A 181 10.87 19.06 1.45
N GLN A 182 12.12 18.66 1.41
CA GLN A 182 13.12 19.27 0.53
C GLN A 182 13.70 18.21 -0.38
N MET A 183 13.58 18.42 -1.67
CA MET A 183 14.17 17.57 -2.71
C MET A 183 15.27 18.34 -3.44
N THR A 184 16.30 17.64 -3.83
CA THR A 184 17.30 18.14 -4.78
C THR A 184 17.08 17.44 -6.10
N GLY A 185 16.80 18.19 -7.15
CA GLY A 185 16.73 17.66 -8.51
C GLY A 185 18.13 17.40 -9.06
N ALA A 186 18.30 16.31 -9.82
CA ALA A 186 19.44 16.22 -10.71
C ALA A 186 19.23 17.23 -11.85
N ALA A 187 20.24 18.01 -12.16
CA ALA A 187 20.22 18.79 -13.40
C ALA A 187 20.15 17.80 -14.58
N ALA A 188 19.19 18.03 -15.47
CA ALA A 188 19.06 17.28 -16.70
C ALA A 188 20.24 17.53 -17.62
#